data_2689441d712d9bb1086be87a5f2c956c
#
_entry.id   2689441d712d9bb1086be87a5f2c956c
#
_cell.length_a   1.000
_cell.length_b   1.000
_cell.length_c   1.000
_cell.angle_alpha   90.00
_cell.angle_beta   90.00
_cell.angle_gamma   90.00
#
_symmetry.space_group_name_H-M   'P 1'
#
loop_
_entity.id
_entity.type
_entity.pdbx_description
1 polymer ?
#
loop_
_entity_poly.entity_id
_entity_poly.type
_entity_poly.pdbx_seq_one_letter_code
_entity_poly.pdbx_strand_id
1 'polypeptide(L)'
;MCKSIREGIKAIADQMCTNKQKNEENFLMVLKKCGKLSIYESIYIMQAAISRNFFKIIDKYEYVFDSKINDLNILYQKALIQSNHEMFRYILDLAKKHKFSFESKDYPENNETFLSMALKMYNYQIINYIMEEVGDTYVLNKIEVYRLKDYLRYVKVDREFIKLMFNHLTEDDKVNLYFDLLNK
;
A
#
# COMPACT_ATOMS: atom_id res chain seq x y z
N MET A 1 -15.99 -1.29 -30.72
CA MET A 1 -16.72 -1.55 -29.45
C MET A 1 -15.87 -1.42 -28.19
N CYS A 2 -14.57 -1.76 -28.21
CA CYS A 2 -13.74 -1.70 -26.99
C CYS A 2 -13.43 -0.29 -26.43
N LYS A 3 -13.34 0.76 -27.26
CA LYS A 3 -13.02 2.13 -26.78
C LYS A 3 -14.10 2.71 -25.86
N SER A 4 -15.38 2.55 -26.21
CA SER A 4 -16.49 3.16 -25.46
C SER A 4 -16.72 2.52 -24.07
N ILE A 5 -16.46 1.22 -23.91
CA ILE A 5 -16.59 0.53 -22.62
C ILE A 5 -15.47 0.97 -21.68
N ARG A 6 -14.23 1.04 -22.18
CA ARG A 6 -13.07 1.48 -21.40
C ARG A 6 -13.21 2.93 -20.94
N GLU A 7 -13.73 3.81 -21.77
CA GLU A 7 -14.03 5.20 -21.42
C GLU A 7 -15.15 5.28 -20.37
N GLY A 8 -16.17 4.41 -20.47
CA GLY A 8 -17.23 4.32 -19.47
C GLY A 8 -16.74 3.87 -18.10
N ILE A 9 -15.87 2.85 -18.03
CA ILE A 9 -15.27 2.37 -16.78
C ILE A 9 -14.38 3.45 -16.15
N LYS A 10 -13.58 4.14 -16.96
CA LYS A 10 -12.79 5.27 -16.50
C LYS A 10 -13.67 6.37 -15.91
N ALA A 11 -14.75 6.73 -16.59
CA ALA A 11 -15.69 7.74 -16.09
C ALA A 11 -16.35 7.32 -14.78
N ILE A 12 -16.66 6.03 -14.58
CA ILE A 12 -17.17 5.51 -13.30
C ILE A 12 -16.12 5.66 -12.20
N ALA A 13 -14.88 5.27 -12.45
CA ALA A 13 -13.78 5.41 -11.50
C ALA A 13 -13.54 6.88 -11.12
N ASP A 14 -13.53 7.77 -12.10
CA ASP A 14 -13.39 9.22 -11.86
C ASP A 14 -14.55 9.77 -11.03
N GLN A 15 -15.79 9.34 -11.30
CA GLN A 15 -16.94 9.69 -10.49
C GLN A 15 -16.86 9.15 -9.04
N MET A 16 -16.30 7.95 -8.83
CA MET A 16 -16.05 7.43 -7.49
C MET A 16 -15.09 8.36 -6.73
N CYS A 17 -14.04 8.83 -7.37
CA CYS A 17 -13.06 9.71 -6.75
C CYS A 17 -13.60 11.12 -6.47
N THR A 18 -14.43 11.68 -7.34
CA THR A 18 -14.86 13.08 -7.29
C THR A 18 -16.20 13.31 -6.57
N ASN A 19 -17.13 12.37 -6.65
CA ASN A 19 -18.48 12.55 -6.12
C ASN A 19 -18.59 12.07 -4.67
N LYS A 20 -18.43 13.01 -3.72
CA LYS A 20 -18.50 12.75 -2.27
C LYS A 20 -19.91 12.34 -1.77
N GLN A 21 -20.96 12.64 -2.53
CA GLN A 21 -22.35 12.34 -2.13
C GLN A 21 -22.81 10.94 -2.46
N LYS A 22 -22.14 10.25 -3.42
CA LYS A 22 -22.50 8.88 -3.77
C LYS A 22 -21.81 7.89 -2.82
N ASN A 23 -22.61 6.99 -2.26
CA ASN A 23 -22.13 5.91 -1.43
C ASN A 23 -21.71 4.68 -2.27
N GLU A 24 -21.07 3.73 -1.64
CA GLU A 24 -20.57 2.49 -2.25
C GLU A 24 -21.67 1.68 -2.96
N GLU A 25 -22.88 1.61 -2.38
CA GLU A 25 -24.00 0.84 -2.92
C GLU A 25 -24.45 1.36 -4.28
N ASN A 26 -24.45 2.68 -4.48
CA ASN A 26 -24.79 3.30 -5.76
C ASN A 26 -23.81 2.89 -6.86
N PHE A 27 -22.52 2.85 -6.54
CA PHE A 27 -21.50 2.40 -7.49
C PHE A 27 -21.58 0.90 -7.76
N LEU A 28 -21.85 0.08 -6.75
CA LEU A 28 -22.09 -1.36 -6.93
C LEU A 28 -23.27 -1.62 -7.88
N MET A 29 -24.35 -0.86 -7.78
CA MET A 29 -25.49 -0.99 -8.71
C MET A 29 -25.09 -0.65 -10.16
N VAL A 30 -24.28 0.39 -10.35
CA VAL A 30 -23.77 0.76 -11.68
C VAL A 30 -22.84 -0.33 -12.22
N LEU A 31 -21.89 -0.80 -11.39
CA LEU A 31 -20.93 -1.82 -11.78
C LEU A 31 -21.57 -3.18 -12.08
N LYS A 32 -22.71 -3.51 -11.45
CA LYS A 32 -23.51 -4.71 -11.81
C LYS A 32 -24.01 -4.67 -13.25
N LYS A 33 -24.30 -3.48 -13.79
CA LYS A 33 -24.78 -3.29 -15.17
C LYS A 33 -23.65 -3.34 -16.21
N CYS A 34 -22.40 -3.17 -15.81
CA CYS A 34 -21.25 -3.18 -16.71
C CYS A 34 -20.86 -4.59 -17.19
N GLY A 35 -21.45 -5.65 -16.63
CA GLY A 35 -21.09 -7.03 -16.94
C GLY A 35 -19.72 -7.42 -16.37
N LYS A 36 -19.06 -8.38 -17.04
CA LYS A 36 -17.73 -8.87 -16.62
C LYS A 36 -16.64 -7.91 -17.12
N LEU A 37 -15.92 -7.32 -16.19
CA LEU A 37 -14.79 -6.45 -16.48
C LEU A 37 -13.52 -7.28 -16.76
N SER A 38 -12.64 -6.75 -17.58
CA SER A 38 -11.27 -7.25 -17.71
C SER A 38 -10.49 -6.98 -16.42
N ILE A 39 -9.36 -7.68 -16.24
CA ILE A 39 -8.51 -7.50 -15.05
C ILE A 39 -8.03 -6.04 -14.93
N TYR A 40 -7.60 -5.42 -16.02
CA TYR A 40 -7.15 -4.02 -16.03
C TYR A 40 -8.25 -3.04 -15.66
N GLU A 41 -9.46 -3.24 -16.15
CA GLU A 41 -10.62 -2.43 -15.78
C GLU A 41 -10.97 -2.61 -14.30
N SER A 42 -10.85 -3.83 -13.79
CA SER A 42 -11.07 -4.14 -12.37
C SER A 42 -10.03 -3.48 -11.49
N ILE A 43 -8.75 -3.49 -11.86
CA ILE A 43 -7.68 -2.76 -11.17
C ILE A 43 -8.01 -1.25 -11.11
N TYR A 44 -8.50 -0.68 -12.20
CA TYR A 44 -8.87 0.73 -12.25
C TYR A 44 -10.00 1.08 -11.27
N ILE A 45 -11.03 0.23 -11.22
CA ILE A 45 -12.13 0.39 -10.26
C ILE A 45 -11.65 0.20 -8.83
N MET A 46 -10.78 -0.78 -8.57
CA MET A 46 -10.22 -1.01 -7.23
C MET A 46 -9.38 0.18 -6.74
N GLN A 47 -8.59 0.80 -7.59
CA GLN A 47 -7.86 2.02 -7.22
C GLN A 47 -8.78 3.15 -6.76
N ALA A 48 -9.89 3.36 -7.46
CA ALA A 48 -10.89 4.34 -7.09
C ALA A 48 -11.63 3.94 -5.79
N ALA A 49 -11.93 2.66 -5.62
CA ALA A 49 -12.56 2.11 -4.41
C ALA A 49 -11.64 2.29 -3.18
N ILE A 50 -10.34 2.01 -3.32
CA ILE A 50 -9.33 2.23 -2.27
C ILE A 50 -9.33 3.70 -1.84
N SER A 51 -9.36 4.65 -2.79
CA SER A 51 -9.37 6.09 -2.50
C SER A 51 -10.63 6.54 -1.72
N ARG A 52 -11.66 5.73 -1.68
CA ARG A 52 -12.95 6.02 -1.05
C ARG A 52 -13.30 5.11 0.11
N ASN A 53 -12.42 4.16 0.44
CA ASN A 53 -12.65 3.12 1.45
C ASN A 53 -13.89 2.27 1.16
N PHE A 54 -14.07 1.89 -0.10
CA PHE A 54 -15.19 1.08 -0.58
C PHE A 54 -14.82 -0.41 -0.56
N PHE A 55 -14.96 -1.05 0.59
CA PHE A 55 -14.54 -2.44 0.83
C PHE A 55 -15.33 -3.45 0.00
N LYS A 56 -16.65 -3.28 -0.11
CA LYS A 56 -17.52 -4.19 -0.88
C LYS A 56 -17.20 -4.20 -2.38
N ILE A 57 -16.74 -3.07 -2.91
CA ILE A 57 -16.29 -3.00 -4.31
C ILE A 57 -14.99 -3.77 -4.46
N ILE A 58 -14.08 -3.68 -3.50
CA ILE A 58 -12.82 -4.42 -3.51
C ILE A 58 -13.10 -5.92 -3.44
N ASP A 59 -13.99 -6.37 -2.54
CA ASP A 59 -14.40 -7.79 -2.45
C ASP A 59 -14.94 -8.32 -3.77
N LYS A 60 -15.77 -7.54 -4.44
CA LYS A 60 -16.34 -7.93 -5.73
C LYS A 60 -15.27 -8.21 -6.79
N TYR A 61 -14.14 -7.55 -6.71
CA TYR A 61 -13.03 -7.67 -7.67
C TYR A 61 -11.81 -8.37 -7.10
N GLU A 62 -11.96 -9.08 -5.97
CA GLU A 62 -10.89 -9.83 -5.29
C GLU A 62 -10.13 -10.78 -6.22
N TYR A 63 -10.80 -11.34 -7.23
CA TYR A 63 -10.17 -12.23 -8.22
C TYR A 63 -8.98 -11.61 -8.98
N VAL A 64 -8.83 -10.29 -8.91
CA VAL A 64 -7.67 -9.58 -9.48
C VAL A 64 -6.38 -10.05 -8.84
N PHE A 65 -6.39 -10.38 -7.53
CA PHE A 65 -5.23 -10.87 -6.80
C PHE A 65 -4.76 -12.27 -7.24
N ASP A 66 -5.62 -13.06 -7.88
CA ASP A 66 -5.24 -14.35 -8.48
C ASP A 66 -4.50 -14.19 -9.81
N SER A 67 -4.52 -12.98 -10.36
CA SER A 67 -3.89 -12.71 -11.64
C SER A 67 -2.37 -12.56 -11.45
N LYS A 68 -1.59 -13.17 -12.37
CA LYS A 68 -0.13 -13.03 -12.42
C LYS A 68 0.32 -11.67 -13.00
N ILE A 69 -0.41 -10.61 -12.70
CA ILE A 69 -0.11 -9.28 -13.24
C ILE A 69 0.80 -8.54 -12.26
N ASN A 70 1.93 -8.07 -12.76
CA ASN A 70 2.90 -7.27 -11.98
C ASN A 70 2.34 -5.92 -11.51
N ASP A 71 1.18 -5.50 -12.03
CA ASP A 71 0.59 -4.19 -11.73
C ASP A 71 -0.21 -4.14 -10.41
N LEU A 72 -0.28 -5.22 -9.63
CA LEU A 72 -0.97 -5.23 -8.33
C LEU A 72 -0.33 -4.26 -7.32
N ASN A 73 0.95 -3.98 -7.48
CA ASN A 73 1.68 -3.01 -6.66
C ASN A 73 1.01 -1.64 -6.63
N ILE A 74 0.33 -1.26 -7.71
CA ILE A 74 -0.39 0.01 -7.77
C ILE A 74 -1.56 0.08 -6.77
N LEU A 75 -2.18 -1.05 -6.43
CA LEU A 75 -3.25 -1.10 -5.42
C LEU A 75 -2.68 -0.88 -4.02
N TYR A 76 -1.53 -1.49 -3.70
CA TYR A 76 -0.84 -1.30 -2.42
C TYR A 76 -0.33 0.12 -2.25
N GLN A 77 0.33 0.64 -3.28
CA GLN A 77 0.79 2.03 -3.30
C GLN A 77 -0.38 3.00 -3.12
N LYS A 78 -1.51 2.73 -3.77
CA LYS A 78 -2.69 3.57 -3.64
C LYS A 78 -3.25 3.57 -2.22
N ALA A 79 -3.33 2.40 -1.58
CA ALA A 79 -3.79 2.28 -0.19
C ALA A 79 -2.82 3.00 0.76
N LEU A 80 -1.52 2.84 0.56
CA LEU A 80 -0.47 3.49 1.34
C LEU A 80 -0.54 5.03 1.20
N ILE A 81 -0.63 5.55 -0.03
CA ILE A 81 -0.66 7.00 -0.31
C ILE A 81 -1.91 7.67 0.31
N GLN A 82 -3.03 6.96 0.40
CA GLN A 82 -4.22 7.49 1.07
C GLN A 82 -4.05 7.56 2.59
N SER A 83 -2.94 7.09 3.14
CA SER A 83 -2.64 7.06 4.58
C SER A 83 -3.74 6.40 5.42
N ASN A 84 -4.51 5.51 4.82
CA ASN A 84 -5.56 4.77 5.49
C ASN A 84 -5.04 3.38 5.86
N HIS A 85 -4.63 3.22 7.12
CA HIS A 85 -4.06 1.97 7.62
C HIS A 85 -5.05 0.79 7.57
N GLU A 86 -6.34 1.03 7.79
CA GLU A 86 -7.38 0.00 7.72
C GLU A 86 -7.51 -0.56 6.29
N MET A 87 -7.60 0.32 5.29
CA MET A 87 -7.65 -0.08 3.88
C MET A 87 -6.35 -0.74 3.43
N PHE A 88 -5.20 -0.23 3.86
CA PHE A 88 -3.91 -0.84 3.53
C PHE A 88 -3.82 -2.25 4.09
N ARG A 89 -4.14 -2.45 5.38
CA ARG A 89 -4.20 -3.76 6.02
C ARG A 89 -5.13 -4.71 5.29
N TYR A 90 -6.34 -4.23 4.98
CA TYR A 90 -7.34 -5.01 4.25
C TYR A 90 -6.83 -5.50 2.88
N ILE A 91 -6.22 -4.62 2.09
CA ILE A 91 -5.63 -4.99 0.79
C ILE A 91 -4.51 -6.02 0.95
N LEU A 92 -3.69 -5.88 1.98
CA LEU A 92 -2.63 -6.85 2.25
C LEU A 92 -3.15 -8.20 2.72
N ASP A 93 -4.18 -8.23 3.56
CA ASP A 93 -4.80 -9.48 4.00
C ASP A 93 -5.43 -10.23 2.82
N LEU A 94 -6.07 -9.51 1.88
CA LEU A 94 -6.53 -10.09 0.62
C LEU A 94 -5.37 -10.64 -0.20
N ALA A 95 -4.29 -9.90 -0.34
CA ALA A 95 -3.13 -10.32 -1.09
C ALA A 95 -2.50 -11.59 -0.52
N LYS A 96 -2.37 -11.70 0.80
CA LYS A 96 -1.88 -12.91 1.48
C LYS A 96 -2.77 -14.12 1.20
N LYS A 97 -4.08 -13.95 1.26
CA LYS A 97 -5.05 -14.98 0.91
C LYS A 97 -4.78 -15.55 -0.49
N HIS A 98 -4.29 -14.70 -1.40
CA HIS A 98 -3.91 -15.04 -2.78
C HIS A 98 -2.40 -15.34 -2.95
N LYS A 99 -1.69 -15.71 -1.88
CA LYS A 99 -0.27 -16.12 -1.88
C LYS A 99 0.73 -15.02 -2.23
N PHE A 100 0.38 -13.77 -1.98
CA PHE A 100 1.33 -12.68 -2.11
C PHE A 100 2.38 -12.74 -0.98
N SER A 101 3.65 -12.56 -1.32
CA SER A 101 4.75 -12.44 -0.36
C SER A 101 5.21 -10.99 -0.24
N PHE A 102 5.43 -10.55 1.01
CA PHE A 102 6.03 -9.24 1.30
C PHE A 102 7.52 -9.16 0.97
N GLU A 103 8.16 -10.27 0.71
CA GLU A 103 9.55 -10.29 0.28
C GLU A 103 9.67 -9.56 -1.06
N SER A 104 9.86 -8.28 -0.96
CA SER A 104 9.82 -7.30 -2.05
C SER A 104 11.05 -7.39 -2.97
N LYS A 105 11.30 -8.55 -3.56
CA LYS A 105 12.29 -8.65 -4.65
C LYS A 105 11.78 -8.08 -5.98
N ASP A 106 10.50 -7.71 -6.06
CA ASP A 106 9.82 -7.43 -7.32
C ASP A 106 9.35 -5.98 -7.49
N TYR A 107 10.00 -5.00 -6.87
CA TYR A 107 9.73 -3.59 -7.13
C TYR A 107 10.72 -3.02 -8.17
N PRO A 108 10.38 -3.04 -9.47
CA PRO A 108 11.35 -2.70 -10.51
C PRO A 108 11.58 -1.21 -10.71
N GLU A 109 10.66 -0.32 -10.34
CA GLU A 109 10.74 1.04 -10.87
C GLU A 109 11.54 2.05 -10.05
N ASN A 110 11.70 1.88 -8.73
CA ASN A 110 12.46 2.86 -7.92
C ASN A 110 13.22 2.28 -6.73
N ASN A 111 13.34 0.97 -6.59
CA ASN A 111 13.89 0.29 -5.39
C ASN A 111 13.18 0.69 -4.06
N GLU A 112 12.03 1.34 -4.10
CA GLU A 112 11.25 1.69 -2.91
C GLU A 112 10.42 0.48 -2.48
N THR A 113 10.55 0.08 -1.21
CA THR A 113 9.72 -0.96 -0.58
C THR A 113 8.49 -0.33 0.06
N PHE A 114 7.51 -1.15 0.48
CA PHE A 114 6.36 -0.65 1.25
C PHE A 114 6.79 0.03 2.54
N LEU A 115 7.82 -0.53 3.22
CA LEU A 115 8.36 0.06 4.43
C LEU A 115 9.02 1.41 4.15
N SER A 116 9.84 1.51 3.10
CA SER A 116 10.48 2.78 2.72
C SER A 116 9.46 3.86 2.38
N MET A 117 8.37 3.50 1.71
CA MET A 117 7.26 4.42 1.40
C MET A 117 6.50 4.82 2.66
N ALA A 118 6.21 3.88 3.58
CA ALA A 118 5.52 4.18 4.82
C ALA A 118 6.35 5.12 5.72
N LEU A 119 7.66 4.91 5.79
CA LEU A 119 8.61 5.80 6.48
C LEU A 119 8.63 7.20 5.86
N LYS A 120 8.69 7.29 4.53
CA LYS A 120 8.63 8.57 3.79
C LYS A 120 7.34 9.36 4.03
N MET A 121 6.24 8.66 4.24
CA MET A 121 4.93 9.26 4.51
C MET A 121 4.63 9.49 5.98
N TYR A 122 5.59 9.17 6.85
CA TYR A 122 5.46 9.30 8.31
C TYR A 122 4.25 8.58 8.90
N ASN A 123 3.86 7.44 8.32
CA ASN A 123 2.70 6.67 8.75
C ASN A 123 3.07 5.57 9.75
N TYR A 124 3.09 5.92 11.04
CA TYR A 124 3.46 5.04 12.14
C TYR A 124 2.65 3.72 12.16
N GLN A 125 1.35 3.79 11.94
CA GLN A 125 0.48 2.61 12.01
C GLN A 125 0.79 1.61 10.91
N ILE A 126 1.05 2.10 9.69
CA ILE A 126 1.43 1.24 8.57
C ILE A 126 2.83 0.68 8.77
N ILE A 127 3.77 1.47 9.30
CA ILE A 127 5.13 1.00 9.61
C ILE A 127 5.06 -0.18 10.59
N ASN A 128 4.35 -0.02 11.72
CA ASN A 128 4.21 -1.08 12.70
C ASN A 128 3.59 -2.34 12.09
N TYR A 129 2.52 -2.18 11.33
CA TYR A 129 1.88 -3.30 10.67
C TYR A 129 2.82 -4.04 9.72
N ILE A 130 3.61 -3.32 8.91
CA ILE A 130 4.60 -3.94 8.02
C ILE A 130 5.67 -4.67 8.83
N MET A 131 6.17 -4.08 9.92
CA MET A 131 7.19 -4.70 10.77
C MET A 131 6.68 -5.98 11.45
N GLU A 132 5.43 -6.00 11.91
CA GLU A 132 4.78 -7.22 12.43
C GLU A 132 4.72 -8.33 11.37
N GLU A 133 4.51 -7.97 10.11
CA GLU A 133 4.33 -8.91 9.00
C GLU A 133 5.64 -9.49 8.46
N VAL A 134 6.71 -8.70 8.41
CA VAL A 134 8.00 -9.16 7.89
C VAL A 134 8.76 -10.04 8.89
N GLY A 135 8.41 -9.94 10.18
CA GLY A 135 8.98 -10.76 11.25
C GLY A 135 10.44 -10.42 11.62
N ASP A 136 10.93 -11.07 12.67
CA ASP A 136 12.20 -10.73 13.32
C ASP A 136 13.46 -10.97 12.47
N THR A 137 13.35 -11.77 11.42
CA THR A 137 14.49 -12.09 10.52
C THR A 137 14.72 -11.08 9.42
N TYR A 138 13.80 -10.13 9.27
CA TYR A 138 13.91 -9.09 8.25
C TYR A 138 15.03 -8.12 8.59
N VAL A 139 15.85 -7.77 7.59
CA VAL A 139 16.92 -6.77 7.73
C VAL A 139 16.63 -5.62 6.79
N LEU A 140 16.64 -4.40 7.33
CA LEU A 140 16.37 -3.19 6.56
C LEU A 140 17.41 -3.02 5.45
N ASN A 141 16.95 -2.72 4.25
CA ASN A 141 17.83 -2.39 3.14
C ASN A 141 18.31 -0.93 3.24
N LYS A 142 19.29 -0.55 2.41
CA LYS A 142 19.91 0.79 2.43
C LYS A 142 18.92 1.95 2.27
N ILE A 143 17.87 1.74 1.48
CA ILE A 143 16.85 2.77 1.23
C ILE A 143 15.96 2.92 2.47
N GLU A 144 15.58 1.82 3.08
CA GLU A 144 14.78 1.81 4.31
C GLU A 144 15.55 2.45 5.47
N VAL A 145 16.85 2.12 5.61
CA VAL A 145 17.74 2.77 6.60
C VAL A 145 17.81 4.28 6.36
N TYR A 146 17.97 4.72 5.11
CA TYR A 146 17.96 6.14 4.77
C TYR A 146 16.63 6.80 5.15
N ARG A 147 15.50 6.19 4.81
CA ARG A 147 14.17 6.69 5.15
C ARG A 147 13.92 6.69 6.66
N LEU A 148 14.42 5.69 7.37
CA LEU A 148 14.34 5.65 8.83
C LEU A 148 15.10 6.82 9.47
N LYS A 149 16.30 7.16 8.96
CA LYS A 149 17.05 8.34 9.42
C LYS A 149 16.25 9.62 9.25
N ASP A 150 15.61 9.81 8.08
CA ASP A 150 14.75 10.96 7.82
C ASP A 150 13.53 10.95 8.76
N TYR A 151 12.87 9.80 8.93
CA TYR A 151 11.74 9.65 9.83
C TYR A 151 12.10 10.09 11.26
N LEU A 152 13.20 9.58 11.81
CA LEU A 152 13.66 9.91 13.16
C LEU A 152 14.12 11.36 13.32
N ARG A 153 14.40 12.10 12.22
CA ARG A 153 14.68 13.53 12.25
C ARG A 153 13.46 14.39 12.47
N TYR A 154 12.33 13.99 11.93
CA TYR A 154 11.14 14.84 11.86
C TYR A 154 10.00 14.36 12.75
N VAL A 155 10.03 13.10 13.18
CA VAL A 155 8.97 12.50 14.00
C VAL A 155 9.52 12.21 15.41
N LYS A 156 8.77 12.68 16.40
CA LYS A 156 9.03 12.27 17.78
C LYS A 156 8.47 10.87 17.97
N VAL A 157 9.35 9.91 18.16
CA VAL A 157 8.99 8.50 18.35
C VAL A 157 9.20 8.08 19.79
N ASP A 158 8.48 7.05 20.21
CA ASP A 158 8.69 6.43 21.50
C ASP A 158 9.90 5.46 21.49
N ARG A 159 10.27 5.03 22.68
CA ARG A 159 11.41 4.13 22.85
C ARG A 159 11.16 2.75 22.21
N GLU A 160 9.93 2.28 22.22
CA GLU A 160 9.56 0.95 21.71
C GLU A 160 9.68 0.91 20.17
N PHE A 161 9.29 1.98 19.49
CA PHE A 161 9.51 2.11 18.05
C PHE A 161 10.99 2.08 17.68
N ILE A 162 11.82 2.86 18.42
CA ILE A 162 13.26 2.87 18.17
C ILE A 162 13.82 1.46 18.35
N LYS A 163 13.46 0.78 19.43
CA LYS A 163 13.92 -0.57 19.73
C LYS A 163 13.47 -1.58 18.66
N LEU A 164 12.21 -1.49 18.21
CA LEU A 164 11.68 -2.30 17.11
C LEU A 164 12.56 -2.13 15.86
N MET A 165 12.75 -0.90 15.40
CA MET A 165 13.49 -0.64 14.16
C MET A 165 14.99 -1.03 14.29
N PHE A 166 15.60 -0.84 15.45
CA PHE A 166 17.00 -1.22 15.69
C PHE A 166 17.23 -2.73 15.63
N ASN A 167 16.26 -3.55 15.98
CA ASN A 167 16.39 -5.01 15.85
C ASN A 167 16.55 -5.47 14.39
N HIS A 168 16.11 -4.66 13.44
CA HIS A 168 16.14 -4.94 12.00
C HIS A 168 17.32 -4.25 11.26
N LEU A 169 18.24 -3.60 12.00
CA LEU A 169 19.42 -2.97 11.43
C LEU A 169 20.64 -3.90 11.52
N THR A 170 21.55 -3.79 10.55
CA THR A 170 22.90 -4.34 10.69
C THR A 170 23.66 -3.62 11.78
N GLU A 171 24.73 -4.24 12.33
CA GLU A 171 25.54 -3.59 13.38
C GLU A 171 26.16 -2.27 12.87
N ASP A 172 26.60 -2.23 11.63
CA ASP A 172 27.15 -1.02 11.01
C ASP A 172 26.10 0.09 10.90
N ASP A 173 24.87 -0.25 10.51
CA ASP A 173 23.78 0.71 10.41
C ASP A 173 23.33 1.22 11.79
N LYS A 174 23.36 0.38 12.83
CA LYS A 174 23.09 0.79 14.22
C LYS A 174 24.09 1.85 14.68
N VAL A 175 25.37 1.59 14.45
CA VAL A 175 26.45 2.53 14.82
C VAL A 175 26.28 3.85 14.10
N ASN A 176 26.07 3.82 12.77
CA ASN A 176 25.87 5.02 11.96
C ASN A 176 24.62 5.82 12.39
N LEU A 177 23.52 5.14 12.65
CA LEU A 177 22.28 5.79 13.10
C LEU A 177 22.43 6.41 14.48
N TYR A 178 23.14 5.73 15.39
CA TYR A 178 23.43 6.23 16.73
C TYR A 178 24.23 7.55 16.68
N PHE A 179 25.29 7.60 15.86
CA PHE A 179 26.06 8.84 15.68
C PHE A 179 25.21 9.97 15.06
N ASP A 180 24.35 9.65 14.09
CA ASP A 180 23.44 10.64 13.47
C ASP A 180 22.43 11.21 14.50
N LEU A 181 22.01 10.42 15.49
CA LEU A 181 21.10 10.87 16.54
C LEU A 181 21.77 11.67 17.66
N LEU A 182 23.05 11.39 17.96
CA LEU A 182 23.83 12.13 18.99
C LEU A 182 24.27 13.51 18.52
N ASN A 183 24.42 13.72 17.21
CA ASN A 183 24.88 14.99 16.64
C ASN A 183 23.71 15.97 16.34
N LYS A 184 22.53 15.74 16.92
CA LYS A 184 21.38 16.65 16.92
C LYS A 184 21.31 17.48 18.18
#